data_b06ddd9e902756a4985614c6cbe78a09
#
_entry.id   b06ddd9e902756a4985614c6cbe78a09
#
_cell.length_a   1.000
_cell.length_b   1.000
_cell.length_c   1.000
_cell.angle_alpha   90.00
_cell.angle_beta   90.00
_cell.angle_gamma   90.00
#
_symmetry.space_group_name_H-M   'P 1'
#
loop_
_entity.id
_entity.type
_entity.pdbx_description
1 polymer ?
#
loop_
_entity_poly.entity_id
_entity_poly.type
_entity_poly.pdbx_seq_one_letter_code
_entity_poly.pdbx_strand_id
1 'polypeptide(L)'
;AMKFIQILTEKKYVDISELDKYLTAFGAEMGFAAEEMKALKNDDIEASVKYFVPDDAPEYVAGIAGLALRNIVRFVTSDFYMDKAYKADGFDYSYIMGQHTVGDHKIYLGFAADKDTSGILELAKGFADDDFVKLDDAAMDAVCEFANMNDGLFASELSDKGIEIDMEPPVVYVDGHAKGTFYIMPVYVAGKHFNMCIAIDSDVDLGDNEYHVMTGKTQSDVDMSSAKAGVLIVDDSMLIRRMLRALLEDNGYAVVGEAADGEEAVEEYKRLKPDIVTLDITMPRLDGVGALAQIMEYDNDAKALMITAAGQKQKVVEALKLGAKAFIMKPFDKEDVLKNFDKLQ
;
A
#
# COMPACT_ATOMS: atom_id res chain seq x y z
N ALA A 1 -21.66 6.57 0.44
CA ALA A 1 -22.86 7.06 -0.32
C ALA A 1 -24.09 7.18 0.58
N MET A 2 -24.45 6.17 1.39
CA MET A 2 -25.64 6.23 2.26
C MET A 2 -25.60 7.35 3.28
N LYS A 3 -24.44 7.64 3.89
CA LYS A 3 -24.29 8.74 4.86
C LYS A 3 -24.54 10.11 4.22
N PHE A 4 -24.11 10.30 2.97
CA PHE A 4 -24.35 11.53 2.19
C PHE A 4 -25.82 11.66 1.79
N ILE A 5 -26.42 10.58 1.31
CA ILE A 5 -27.85 10.51 1.01
C ILE A 5 -28.70 10.78 2.26
N GLN A 6 -28.31 10.22 3.41
CA GLN A 6 -28.96 10.47 4.69
C GLN A 6 -28.87 11.95 5.10
N ILE A 7 -27.70 12.58 4.94
CA ILE A 7 -27.49 14.02 5.20
C ILE A 7 -28.33 14.87 4.25
N LEU A 8 -28.36 14.55 2.96
CA LEU A 8 -29.19 15.26 1.98
C LEU A 8 -30.69 15.17 2.30
N THR A 9 -31.12 14.00 2.77
CA THR A 9 -32.51 13.74 3.17
C THR A 9 -32.87 14.46 4.47
N GLU A 10 -32.01 14.37 5.50
CA GLU A 10 -32.21 15.05 6.78
C GLU A 10 -32.23 16.57 6.62
N LYS A 11 -31.40 17.11 5.71
CA LYS A 11 -31.38 18.54 5.37
C LYS A 11 -32.43 18.94 4.34
N LYS A 12 -33.29 18.02 3.90
CA LYS A 12 -34.36 18.26 2.92
C LYS A 12 -33.87 18.79 1.56
N TYR A 13 -32.64 18.49 1.16
CA TYR A 13 -32.16 18.77 -0.18
C TYR A 13 -32.67 17.75 -1.21
N VAL A 14 -32.97 16.52 -0.78
CA VAL A 14 -33.56 15.43 -1.58
C VAL A 14 -34.68 14.80 -0.78
N ASP A 15 -35.81 14.56 -1.42
CA ASP A 15 -36.96 13.81 -0.83
C ASP A 15 -36.64 12.30 -0.93
N ILE A 16 -36.87 11.57 0.16
CA ILE A 16 -36.75 10.09 0.19
C ILE A 16 -37.58 9.43 -0.93
N SER A 17 -38.73 9.99 -1.25
CA SER A 17 -39.60 9.46 -2.32
C SER A 17 -38.98 9.62 -3.72
N GLU A 18 -38.11 10.59 -3.91
CA GLU A 18 -37.37 10.80 -5.18
C GLU A 18 -36.10 9.96 -5.26
N LEU A 19 -35.52 9.58 -4.12
CA LEU A 19 -34.29 8.79 -4.06
C LEU A 19 -34.41 7.47 -4.83
N ASP A 20 -35.52 6.73 -4.65
CA ASP A 20 -35.77 5.48 -5.37
C ASP A 20 -35.90 5.70 -6.89
N LYS A 21 -36.39 6.86 -7.32
CA LYS A 21 -36.44 7.24 -8.73
C LYS A 21 -35.03 7.50 -9.29
N TYR A 22 -34.18 8.22 -8.54
CA TYR A 22 -32.78 8.46 -8.95
C TYR A 22 -31.96 7.18 -8.95
N LEU A 23 -32.11 6.33 -7.93
CA LEU A 23 -31.46 5.02 -7.89
C LEU A 23 -31.92 4.11 -9.02
N THR A 24 -33.21 4.15 -9.37
CA THR A 24 -33.74 3.39 -10.51
C THR A 24 -33.19 3.92 -11.83
N ALA A 25 -33.11 5.25 -12.01
CA ALA A 25 -32.52 5.87 -13.19
C ALA A 25 -31.04 5.54 -13.31
N PHE A 26 -30.28 5.64 -12.21
CA PHE A 26 -28.87 5.25 -12.14
C PHE A 26 -28.68 3.77 -12.51
N GLY A 27 -29.50 2.86 -11.93
CA GLY A 27 -29.45 1.45 -12.26
C GLY A 27 -29.72 1.17 -13.75
N ALA A 28 -30.66 1.89 -14.35
CA ALA A 28 -30.96 1.76 -15.77
C ALA A 28 -29.81 2.31 -16.66
N GLU A 29 -29.22 3.45 -16.28
CA GLU A 29 -28.07 4.06 -16.99
C GLU A 29 -26.83 3.15 -16.94
N MET A 30 -26.55 2.58 -15.78
CA MET A 30 -25.42 1.66 -15.57
C MET A 30 -25.71 0.23 -16.03
N GLY A 31 -26.96 -0.10 -16.40
CA GLY A 31 -27.39 -1.43 -16.80
C GLY A 31 -27.42 -2.44 -15.65
N PHE A 32 -27.65 -1.99 -14.41
CA PHE A 32 -27.71 -2.86 -13.24
C PHE A 32 -29.05 -3.56 -13.07
N ALA A 33 -29.01 -4.86 -12.74
CA ALA A 33 -30.17 -5.63 -12.36
C ALA A 33 -30.65 -5.28 -10.93
N ALA A 34 -31.85 -5.73 -10.55
CA ALA A 34 -32.44 -5.43 -9.25
C ALA A 34 -31.60 -5.93 -8.05
N GLU A 35 -30.96 -7.11 -8.18
CA GLU A 35 -30.10 -7.68 -7.12
C GLU A 35 -28.79 -6.88 -6.99
N GLU A 36 -28.22 -6.40 -8.10
CA GLU A 36 -27.05 -5.54 -8.12
C GLU A 36 -27.32 -4.21 -7.43
N MET A 37 -28.45 -3.60 -7.74
CA MET A 37 -28.91 -2.38 -7.07
C MET A 37 -29.15 -2.58 -5.57
N LYS A 38 -29.50 -3.79 -5.14
CA LYS A 38 -29.68 -4.10 -3.72
C LYS A 38 -28.32 -4.14 -2.98
N ALA A 39 -27.28 -4.73 -3.58
CA ALA A 39 -25.93 -4.73 -3.00
C ALA A 39 -25.39 -3.29 -2.87
N LEU A 40 -25.56 -2.47 -3.91
CA LEU A 40 -25.18 -1.05 -3.91
C LEU A 40 -25.92 -0.24 -2.84
N LYS A 41 -27.21 -0.50 -2.62
CA LYS A 41 -28.00 0.16 -1.57
C LYS A 41 -27.53 -0.17 -0.15
N ASN A 42 -26.87 -1.31 0.03
CA ASN A 42 -26.37 -1.75 1.34
C ASN A 42 -24.96 -1.26 1.65
N ASP A 43 -24.33 -0.48 0.77
CA ASP A 43 -22.91 -0.05 0.86
C ASP A 43 -21.91 -1.21 1.02
N ASP A 44 -22.27 -2.39 0.53
CA ASP A 44 -21.40 -3.57 0.53
C ASP A 44 -20.47 -3.51 -0.67
N ILE A 45 -19.26 -3.01 -0.45
CA ILE A 45 -18.24 -2.86 -1.49
C ILE A 45 -17.89 -4.23 -2.08
N GLU A 46 -17.72 -5.26 -1.25
CA GLU A 46 -17.32 -6.59 -1.67
C GLU A 46 -18.38 -7.27 -2.55
N ALA A 47 -19.66 -7.16 -2.15
CA ALA A 47 -20.75 -7.66 -2.95
C ALA A 47 -21.00 -6.84 -4.22
N SER A 48 -20.64 -5.55 -4.22
CA SER A 48 -20.92 -4.61 -5.30
C SER A 48 -19.83 -4.56 -6.37
N VAL A 49 -18.55 -4.67 -6.01
CA VAL A 49 -17.42 -4.45 -6.91
C VAL A 49 -17.43 -5.37 -8.13
N LYS A 50 -17.88 -6.61 -7.98
CA LYS A 50 -17.99 -7.58 -9.07
C LYS A 50 -18.89 -7.11 -10.22
N TYR A 51 -19.84 -6.22 -9.97
CA TYR A 51 -20.72 -5.64 -10.99
C TYR A 51 -20.09 -4.45 -11.75
N PHE A 52 -18.95 -3.97 -11.23
CA PHE A 52 -18.15 -2.93 -11.87
C PHE A 52 -16.96 -3.50 -12.65
N VAL A 53 -16.76 -4.80 -12.61
CA VAL A 53 -15.70 -5.53 -13.34
C VAL A 53 -16.33 -6.24 -14.54
N PRO A 54 -15.68 -6.30 -15.73
CA PRO A 54 -16.19 -7.04 -16.87
C PRO A 54 -16.43 -8.52 -16.56
N ASP A 55 -17.49 -9.10 -17.13
CA ASP A 55 -17.88 -10.51 -16.91
C ASP A 55 -16.81 -11.52 -17.32
N ASP A 56 -15.93 -11.16 -18.28
CA ASP A 56 -14.82 -11.97 -18.77
C ASP A 56 -13.49 -11.75 -18.02
N ALA A 57 -13.51 -10.93 -16.95
CA ALA A 57 -12.33 -10.69 -16.15
C ALA A 57 -11.96 -11.93 -15.30
N PRO A 58 -10.66 -12.18 -15.06
CA PRO A 58 -10.22 -13.18 -14.10
C PRO A 58 -10.83 -12.95 -12.72
N GLU A 59 -11.12 -14.03 -11.99
CA GLU A 59 -11.76 -14.00 -10.66
C GLU A 59 -11.10 -13.03 -9.69
N TYR A 60 -9.77 -12.94 -9.72
CA TYR A 60 -9.00 -12.12 -8.77
C TYR A 60 -9.10 -10.61 -9.01
N VAL A 61 -9.52 -10.16 -10.20
CA VAL A 61 -9.66 -8.71 -10.48
C VAL A 61 -10.66 -8.06 -9.53
N ALA A 62 -11.83 -8.68 -9.34
CA ALA A 62 -12.83 -8.17 -8.41
C ALA A 62 -12.36 -8.23 -6.95
N GLY A 63 -11.62 -9.28 -6.57
CA GLY A 63 -11.05 -9.42 -5.22
C GLY A 63 -10.07 -8.30 -4.88
N ILE A 64 -9.09 -8.07 -5.75
CA ILE A 64 -8.07 -7.02 -5.59
C ILE A 64 -8.73 -5.63 -5.60
N ALA A 65 -9.61 -5.36 -6.57
CA ALA A 65 -10.33 -4.08 -6.63
C ALA A 65 -11.15 -3.84 -5.36
N GLY A 66 -11.89 -4.83 -4.88
CA GLY A 66 -12.68 -4.74 -3.66
C GLY A 66 -11.83 -4.47 -2.42
N LEU A 67 -10.68 -5.13 -2.31
CA LEU A 67 -9.73 -4.90 -1.23
C LEU A 67 -9.18 -3.47 -1.25
N ALA A 68 -8.70 -2.99 -2.41
CA ALA A 68 -8.17 -1.64 -2.56
C ALA A 68 -9.22 -0.57 -2.25
N LEU A 69 -10.46 -0.75 -2.71
CA LEU A 69 -11.56 0.17 -2.44
C LEU A 69 -11.95 0.19 -0.95
N ARG A 70 -11.98 -0.96 -0.25
CA ARG A 70 -12.18 -1.00 1.20
C ARG A 70 -11.08 -0.24 1.94
N ASN A 71 -9.83 -0.37 1.49
CA ASN A 71 -8.71 0.32 2.09
C ASN A 71 -8.71 1.84 1.78
N ILE A 72 -9.21 2.27 0.62
CA ILE A 72 -9.50 3.70 0.38
C ILE A 72 -10.50 4.23 1.43
N VAL A 73 -11.59 3.51 1.68
CA VAL A 73 -12.58 3.93 2.71
C VAL A 73 -11.97 3.96 4.11
N ARG A 74 -11.12 3.01 4.41
CA ARG A 74 -10.54 2.85 5.76
C ARG A 74 -9.45 3.88 6.04
N PHE A 75 -8.57 4.14 5.09
CA PHE A 75 -7.32 4.89 5.32
C PHE A 75 -7.29 6.25 4.62
N VAL A 76 -8.11 6.46 3.58
CA VAL A 76 -8.06 7.70 2.80
C VAL A 76 -9.32 8.54 3.03
N THR A 77 -10.47 8.09 2.55
CA THR A 77 -11.74 8.82 2.71
C THR A 77 -12.94 7.95 2.40
N SER A 78 -14.07 8.25 3.04
CA SER A 78 -15.38 7.70 2.65
C SER A 78 -16.04 8.46 1.48
N ASP A 79 -15.47 9.61 1.06
CA ASP A 79 -15.92 10.37 -0.11
C ASP A 79 -15.21 9.85 -1.36
N PHE A 80 -15.67 8.70 -1.85
CA PHE A 80 -15.18 8.11 -3.07
C PHE A 80 -16.32 7.51 -3.90
N TYR A 81 -16.09 7.38 -5.21
CA TYR A 81 -16.90 6.57 -6.11
C TYR A 81 -16.04 5.97 -7.22
N MET A 82 -16.57 5.02 -7.95
CA MET A 82 -15.89 4.32 -9.03
C MET A 82 -16.81 4.18 -10.24
N ASP A 83 -16.23 4.14 -11.43
CA ASP A 83 -16.91 3.76 -12.66
C ASP A 83 -16.63 2.29 -12.99
N LYS A 84 -17.37 1.75 -13.98
CA LYS A 84 -17.14 0.38 -14.46
C LYS A 84 -15.73 0.25 -15.03
N ALA A 85 -15.05 -0.79 -14.58
CA ALA A 85 -13.77 -1.16 -15.15
C ALA A 85 -13.93 -1.59 -16.61
N TYR A 86 -12.91 -1.36 -17.39
CA TYR A 86 -12.82 -1.82 -18.78
C TYR A 86 -11.48 -2.52 -19.02
N LYS A 87 -11.50 -3.44 -20.02
CA LYS A 87 -10.30 -4.17 -20.44
C LYS A 87 -9.55 -3.36 -21.47
N ALA A 88 -8.21 -3.29 -21.34
CA ALA A 88 -7.32 -2.65 -22.31
C ALA A 88 -6.05 -3.49 -22.51
N ASP A 89 -5.53 -3.54 -23.73
CA ASP A 89 -4.26 -4.22 -24.07
C ASP A 89 -3.05 -3.28 -23.91
N GLY A 90 -3.27 -2.08 -23.43
CA GLY A 90 -2.30 -1.03 -23.11
C GLY A 90 -2.98 0.32 -22.96
N PHE A 91 -2.27 1.26 -22.34
CA PHE A 91 -2.74 2.63 -22.13
C PHE A 91 -1.57 3.59 -21.88
N ASP A 92 -1.77 4.88 -22.19
CA ASP A 92 -0.82 5.93 -21.89
C ASP A 92 -1.03 6.45 -20.47
N TYR A 93 0.05 6.88 -19.83
CA TYR A 93 0.01 7.47 -18.50
C TYR A 93 1.08 8.57 -18.38
N SER A 94 0.85 9.56 -17.51
CA SER A 94 1.88 10.48 -17.04
C SER A 94 2.60 9.94 -15.81
N TYR A 95 1.88 9.28 -14.93
CA TYR A 95 2.41 8.58 -13.75
C TYR A 95 1.70 7.25 -13.57
N ILE A 96 2.46 6.21 -13.25
CA ILE A 96 1.94 4.94 -12.75
C ILE A 96 2.80 4.46 -11.59
N MET A 97 2.18 4.16 -10.47
CA MET A 97 2.81 3.65 -9.26
C MET A 97 2.14 2.35 -8.89
N GLY A 98 2.91 1.31 -8.70
CA GLY A 98 2.34 0.00 -8.44
C GLY A 98 3.37 -1.06 -8.14
N GLN A 99 2.92 -2.30 -8.01
CA GLN A 99 3.73 -3.42 -7.59
C GLN A 99 3.41 -4.65 -8.41
N HIS A 100 4.45 -5.43 -8.71
CA HIS A 100 4.33 -6.76 -9.29
C HIS A 100 4.38 -7.82 -8.19
N THR A 101 3.63 -8.89 -8.41
CA THR A 101 3.81 -10.14 -7.67
C THR A 101 4.10 -11.27 -8.64
N VAL A 102 4.87 -12.26 -8.19
CA VAL A 102 5.28 -13.43 -8.96
C VAL A 102 4.99 -14.70 -8.15
N GLY A 103 4.94 -15.84 -8.80
CA GLY A 103 4.66 -17.13 -8.17
C GLY A 103 3.62 -17.92 -8.93
N ASP A 104 2.64 -18.50 -8.24
CA ASP A 104 1.55 -19.26 -8.88
C ASP A 104 0.71 -18.38 -9.81
N HIS A 105 0.62 -17.08 -9.51
CA HIS A 105 0.05 -16.06 -10.37
C HIS A 105 0.98 -14.84 -10.50
N LYS A 106 0.97 -14.22 -11.68
CA LYS A 106 1.56 -12.91 -11.91
C LYS A 106 0.45 -11.87 -11.74
N ILE A 107 0.59 -10.98 -10.77
CA ILE A 107 -0.37 -9.93 -10.51
C ILE A 107 0.33 -8.59 -10.58
N TYR A 108 -0.32 -7.60 -11.16
CA TYR A 108 0.06 -6.20 -11.07
C TYR A 108 -1.10 -5.40 -10.51
N LEU A 109 -0.85 -4.65 -9.47
CA LEU A 109 -1.74 -3.61 -8.97
C LEU A 109 -1.02 -2.27 -9.04
N GLY A 110 -1.61 -1.31 -9.74
CA GLY A 110 -1.06 0.04 -9.87
C GLY A 110 -2.13 1.12 -9.89
N PHE A 111 -1.69 2.34 -9.59
CA PHE A 111 -2.49 3.54 -9.59
C PHE A 111 -1.89 4.51 -10.60
N ALA A 112 -2.66 4.87 -11.62
CA ALA A 112 -2.20 5.69 -12.73
C ALA A 112 -2.96 7.00 -12.82
N ALA A 113 -2.24 8.04 -13.21
CA ALA A 113 -2.79 9.34 -13.56
C ALA A 113 -2.30 9.80 -14.93
N ASP A 114 -3.14 10.56 -15.60
CA ASP A 114 -2.77 11.38 -16.75
C ASP A 114 -2.04 12.65 -16.27
N LYS A 115 -2.10 13.74 -17.06
CA LYS A 115 -1.52 15.03 -16.70
C LYS A 115 -2.14 15.65 -15.44
N ASP A 116 -3.39 15.31 -15.13
CA ASP A 116 -4.05 15.71 -13.87
C ASP A 116 -3.73 14.65 -12.79
N THR A 117 -2.79 14.96 -11.95
CA THR A 117 -2.36 14.12 -10.83
C THR A 117 -3.16 14.34 -9.54
N SER A 118 -4.19 15.19 -9.59
CA SER A 118 -4.92 15.61 -8.38
C SER A 118 -5.58 14.45 -7.65
N GLY A 119 -6.07 13.41 -8.36
CA GLY A 119 -6.66 12.23 -7.76
C GLY A 119 -5.65 11.35 -7.02
N ILE A 120 -4.50 11.11 -7.63
CA ILE A 120 -3.37 10.40 -7.01
C ILE A 120 -2.86 11.16 -5.78
N LEU A 121 -2.82 12.49 -5.87
CA LEU A 121 -2.41 13.33 -4.75
C LEU A 121 -3.38 13.24 -3.56
N GLU A 122 -4.69 13.17 -3.80
CA GLU A 122 -5.67 12.95 -2.72
C GLU A 122 -5.56 11.54 -2.12
N LEU A 123 -5.24 10.53 -2.93
CA LEU A 123 -4.93 9.18 -2.43
C LEU A 123 -3.72 9.23 -1.49
N ALA A 124 -2.62 9.85 -1.93
CA ALA A 124 -1.39 10.00 -1.15
C ALA A 124 -1.63 10.74 0.17
N LYS A 125 -2.31 11.91 0.13
CA LYS A 125 -2.64 12.71 1.31
C LYS A 125 -3.43 11.93 2.34
N GLY A 126 -4.51 11.29 1.91
CA GLY A 126 -5.36 10.55 2.83
C GLY A 126 -4.66 9.36 3.46
N PHE A 127 -3.85 8.63 2.68
CA PHE A 127 -3.15 7.45 3.18
C PHE A 127 -1.98 7.81 4.12
N ALA A 128 -1.20 8.84 3.78
CA ALA A 128 -0.07 9.29 4.60
C ALA A 128 -0.47 10.19 5.77
N ASP A 129 -1.71 10.69 5.82
CA ASP A 129 -2.17 11.74 6.74
C ASP A 129 -1.23 12.97 6.70
N ASP A 130 -0.85 13.38 5.46
CA ASP A 130 0.07 14.49 5.20
C ASP A 130 -0.46 15.40 4.08
N ASP A 131 -0.22 16.72 4.19
CA ASP A 131 -0.74 17.75 3.28
C ASP A 131 0.20 17.97 2.08
N PHE A 132 0.40 16.95 1.25
CA PHE A 132 1.17 17.07 0.01
C PHE A 132 0.56 18.14 -0.93
N VAL A 133 1.37 19.08 -1.40
CA VAL A 133 0.92 20.13 -2.34
C VAL A 133 1.15 19.78 -3.82
N LYS A 134 1.97 18.75 -4.07
CA LYS A 134 2.32 18.23 -5.40
C LYS A 134 2.66 16.74 -5.30
N LEU A 135 2.68 16.06 -6.43
CA LEU A 135 3.14 14.67 -6.54
C LEU A 135 4.68 14.67 -6.59
N ASP A 136 5.31 14.78 -5.42
CA ASP A 136 6.76 14.63 -5.24
C ASP A 136 7.12 13.23 -4.73
N ASP A 137 8.40 13.00 -4.46
CA ASP A 137 8.93 11.70 -4.05
C ASP A 137 8.17 11.12 -2.84
N ALA A 138 7.84 11.96 -1.85
CA ALA A 138 7.12 11.52 -0.66
C ALA A 138 5.66 11.15 -0.95
N ALA A 139 4.99 11.88 -1.83
CA ALA A 139 3.63 11.57 -2.26
C ALA A 139 3.59 10.31 -3.15
N MET A 140 4.58 10.12 -4.04
CA MET A 140 4.70 8.91 -4.86
C MET A 140 4.99 7.68 -4.00
N ASP A 141 5.89 7.81 -3.01
CA ASP A 141 6.20 6.77 -2.03
C ASP A 141 4.94 6.34 -1.24
N ALA A 142 4.10 7.29 -0.83
CA ALA A 142 2.84 6.98 -0.16
C ALA A 142 1.88 6.15 -1.03
N VAL A 143 1.82 6.42 -2.33
CA VAL A 143 1.00 5.62 -3.26
C VAL A 143 1.59 4.22 -3.47
N CYS A 144 2.92 4.11 -3.58
CA CYS A 144 3.63 2.85 -3.65
C CYS A 144 3.36 1.99 -2.40
N GLU A 145 3.41 2.59 -1.22
CA GLU A 145 3.13 1.88 0.03
C GLU A 145 1.65 1.47 0.14
N PHE A 146 0.73 2.27 -0.40
CA PHE A 146 -0.67 1.88 -0.51
C PHE A 146 -0.85 0.66 -1.43
N ALA A 147 -0.13 0.57 -2.55
CA ALA A 147 -0.11 -0.60 -3.42
C ALA A 147 0.46 -1.82 -2.69
N ASN A 148 1.64 -1.68 -2.08
CA ASN A 148 2.33 -2.72 -1.31
C ASN A 148 1.46 -3.32 -0.20
N MET A 149 0.76 -2.46 0.55
CA MET A 149 -0.19 -2.90 1.59
C MET A 149 -1.33 -3.74 0.99
N ASN A 150 -1.91 -3.32 -0.13
CA ASN A 150 -3.02 -4.05 -0.76
C ASN A 150 -2.56 -5.40 -1.32
N ASP A 151 -1.42 -5.45 -2.00
CA ASP A 151 -0.84 -6.68 -2.54
C ASP A 151 -0.49 -7.66 -1.42
N GLY A 152 0.08 -7.18 -0.31
CA GLY A 152 0.39 -8.01 0.84
C GLY A 152 -0.85 -8.62 1.50
N LEU A 153 -1.93 -7.84 1.65
CA LEU A 153 -3.19 -8.37 2.18
C LEU A 153 -3.80 -9.40 1.22
N PHE A 154 -3.75 -9.14 -0.09
CA PHE A 154 -4.25 -10.08 -1.08
C PHE A 154 -3.41 -11.36 -1.15
N ALA A 155 -2.09 -11.25 -1.07
CA ALA A 155 -1.18 -12.39 -0.97
C ALA A 155 -1.50 -13.28 0.25
N SER A 156 -1.86 -12.66 1.39
CA SER A 156 -2.31 -13.40 2.57
C SER A 156 -3.61 -14.17 2.33
N GLU A 157 -4.59 -13.56 1.66
CA GLU A 157 -5.84 -14.22 1.29
C GLU A 157 -5.62 -15.40 0.33
N LEU A 158 -4.67 -15.28 -0.61
CA LEU A 158 -4.29 -16.35 -1.53
C LEU A 158 -3.55 -17.48 -0.82
N SER A 159 -2.61 -17.15 0.07
CA SER A 159 -1.85 -18.13 0.85
C SER A 159 -2.76 -19.00 1.74
N ASP A 160 -3.84 -18.42 2.29
CA ASP A 160 -4.85 -19.18 3.04
C ASP A 160 -5.63 -20.18 2.15
N LYS A 161 -5.61 -19.99 0.83
CA LYS A 161 -6.15 -20.90 -0.18
C LYS A 161 -5.10 -21.86 -0.76
N GLY A 162 -3.85 -21.78 -0.28
CA GLY A 162 -2.72 -22.63 -0.75
C GLY A 162 -2.07 -22.11 -2.04
N ILE A 163 -2.26 -20.86 -2.40
CA ILE A 163 -1.66 -20.20 -3.56
C ILE A 163 -0.52 -19.33 -3.05
N GLU A 164 0.68 -19.54 -3.59
CA GLU A 164 1.89 -18.85 -3.15
C GLU A 164 2.27 -17.75 -4.17
N ILE A 165 2.36 -16.51 -3.71
CA ILE A 165 2.89 -15.39 -4.50
C ILE A 165 3.91 -14.61 -3.66
N ASP A 166 4.97 -14.15 -4.33
CA ASP A 166 5.99 -13.26 -3.79
C ASP A 166 5.81 -11.84 -4.34
N MET A 167 6.02 -10.83 -3.50
CA MET A 167 5.93 -9.42 -3.88
C MET A 167 7.31 -8.90 -4.30
N GLU A 168 7.37 -8.22 -5.44
CA GLU A 168 8.53 -7.42 -5.84
C GLU A 168 8.44 -6.01 -5.21
N PRO A 169 9.54 -5.26 -5.10
CA PRO A 169 9.46 -3.86 -4.66
C PRO A 169 8.52 -3.04 -5.55
N PRO A 170 7.79 -2.07 -4.98
CA PRO A 170 6.94 -1.19 -5.77
C PRO A 170 7.77 -0.30 -6.70
N VAL A 171 7.20 0.05 -7.85
CA VAL A 171 7.87 0.81 -8.91
C VAL A 171 7.05 2.03 -9.31
N VAL A 172 7.75 3.07 -9.75
CA VAL A 172 7.17 4.29 -10.33
C VAL A 172 7.67 4.44 -11.76
N TYR A 173 6.75 4.67 -12.69
CA TYR A 173 7.09 5.03 -14.07
C TYR A 173 6.42 6.33 -14.45
N VAL A 174 7.09 7.12 -15.30
CA VAL A 174 6.61 8.44 -15.72
C VAL A 174 6.57 8.55 -17.24
N ASP A 175 5.56 9.27 -17.77
CA ASP A 175 5.41 9.60 -19.19
C ASP A 175 5.64 8.38 -20.10
N GLY A 176 4.83 7.34 -19.95
CA GLY A 176 5.00 6.07 -20.66
C GLY A 176 3.72 5.51 -21.26
N HIS A 177 3.89 4.34 -21.87
CA HIS A 177 2.81 3.51 -22.40
C HIS A 177 2.93 2.11 -21.81
N ALA A 178 1.94 1.72 -21.02
CA ALA A 178 1.83 0.37 -20.47
C ALA A 178 1.33 -0.60 -21.55
N LYS A 179 1.94 -1.78 -21.66
CA LYS A 179 1.53 -2.88 -22.52
C LYS A 179 1.19 -4.10 -21.67
N GLY A 180 0.21 -4.85 -22.11
CA GLY A 180 -0.31 -6.03 -21.41
C GLY A 180 -1.81 -5.93 -21.26
N THR A 181 -2.44 -7.00 -20.81
CA THR A 181 -3.89 -6.99 -20.57
C THR A 181 -4.18 -6.44 -19.18
N PHE A 182 -4.81 -5.28 -19.13
CA PHE A 182 -5.21 -4.60 -17.92
C PHE A 182 -6.73 -4.51 -17.78
N TYR A 183 -7.19 -4.51 -16.55
CA TYR A 183 -8.52 -4.11 -16.12
C TYR A 183 -8.39 -2.77 -15.41
N ILE A 184 -8.86 -1.71 -16.07
CA ILE A 184 -8.69 -0.32 -15.62
C ILE A 184 -10.01 0.13 -15.01
N MET A 185 -9.98 0.47 -13.73
CA MET A 185 -11.13 0.99 -12.98
C MET A 185 -10.91 2.47 -12.66
N PRO A 186 -11.71 3.37 -13.25
CA PRO A 186 -11.69 4.78 -12.87
C PRO A 186 -12.20 4.94 -11.43
N VAL A 187 -11.39 5.59 -10.59
CA VAL A 187 -11.70 5.84 -9.18
C VAL A 187 -11.65 7.35 -8.91
N TYR A 188 -12.58 7.82 -8.12
CA TYR A 188 -12.70 9.22 -7.75
C TYR A 188 -12.65 9.34 -6.23
N VAL A 189 -11.70 10.12 -5.74
CA VAL A 189 -11.49 10.42 -4.32
C VAL A 189 -11.61 11.93 -4.12
N ALA A 190 -12.48 12.37 -3.23
CA ALA A 190 -12.81 13.79 -3.04
C ALA A 190 -13.12 14.51 -4.38
N GLY A 191 -13.82 13.82 -5.29
CA GLY A 191 -14.17 14.32 -6.63
C GLY A 191 -13.00 14.42 -7.61
N LYS A 192 -11.82 13.88 -7.30
CA LYS A 192 -10.62 13.86 -8.15
C LYS A 192 -10.37 12.45 -8.67
N HIS A 193 -9.95 12.35 -9.93
CA HIS A 193 -9.85 11.10 -10.68
C HIS A 193 -8.44 10.52 -10.72
N PHE A 194 -8.35 9.19 -10.63
CA PHE A 194 -7.22 8.36 -11.02
C PHE A 194 -7.69 6.99 -11.51
N ASN A 195 -6.84 6.22 -12.15
CA ASN A 195 -7.13 4.87 -12.61
C ASN A 195 -6.46 3.85 -11.70
N MET A 196 -7.23 2.89 -11.19
CA MET A 196 -6.70 1.65 -10.62
C MET A 196 -6.53 0.64 -11.74
N CYS A 197 -5.31 0.14 -11.93
CA CYS A 197 -4.90 -0.72 -13.03
C CYS A 197 -4.54 -2.09 -12.45
N ILE A 198 -5.25 -3.13 -12.88
CA ILE A 198 -5.04 -4.51 -12.42
C ILE A 198 -4.73 -5.39 -13.63
N ALA A 199 -3.66 -6.17 -13.56
CA ALA A 199 -3.37 -7.22 -14.52
C ALA A 199 -3.17 -8.56 -13.80
N ILE A 200 -3.71 -9.64 -14.38
CA ILE A 200 -3.61 -11.00 -13.85
C ILE A 200 -3.07 -11.90 -14.94
N ASP A 201 -2.00 -12.63 -14.66
CA ASP A 201 -1.34 -13.59 -15.55
C ASP A 201 -1.05 -13.01 -16.95
N SER A 202 -0.73 -11.71 -16.99
CA SER A 202 -0.34 -10.94 -18.15
C SER A 202 1.11 -10.52 -18.06
N ASP A 203 1.83 -10.55 -19.17
CA ASP A 203 3.16 -9.96 -19.24
C ASP A 203 3.01 -8.43 -19.34
N VAL A 204 3.24 -7.75 -18.22
CA VAL A 204 3.14 -6.29 -18.09
C VAL A 204 4.48 -5.66 -18.40
N ASP A 205 4.49 -4.69 -19.33
CA ASP A 205 5.62 -3.82 -19.67
C ASP A 205 5.18 -2.36 -19.46
N LEU A 206 5.78 -1.70 -18.50
CA LEU A 206 5.46 -0.30 -18.16
C LEU A 206 6.33 0.70 -18.92
N GLY A 207 7.28 0.23 -19.78
CA GLY A 207 8.17 1.07 -20.55
C GLY A 207 9.53 1.29 -19.88
N ASP A 208 10.30 2.26 -20.43
CA ASP A 208 11.71 2.44 -20.04
C ASP A 208 11.94 3.59 -19.05
N ASN A 209 10.90 4.38 -18.70
CA ASN A 209 11.02 5.58 -17.88
C ASN A 209 10.75 5.30 -16.41
N GLU A 210 11.46 4.35 -15.84
CA GLU A 210 11.40 4.08 -14.40
C GLU A 210 11.94 5.28 -13.61
N TYR A 211 11.15 5.75 -12.65
CA TYR A 211 11.52 6.85 -11.76
C TYR A 211 11.92 6.30 -10.39
N HIS A 212 13.16 6.55 -10.01
CA HIS A 212 13.64 6.15 -8.69
C HIS A 212 13.32 7.24 -7.67
N VAL A 213 12.42 6.93 -6.76
CA VAL A 213 12.08 7.82 -5.64
C VAL A 213 13.34 8.08 -4.80
N MET A 214 13.70 9.35 -4.67
CA MET A 214 14.90 9.77 -3.92
C MET A 214 14.61 9.69 -2.42
N THR A 215 15.04 8.60 -1.79
CA THR A 215 14.93 8.44 -0.33
C THR A 215 16.04 9.24 0.36
N GLY A 216 15.70 10.42 0.86
CA GLY A 216 16.65 11.31 1.54
C GLY A 216 17.25 10.68 2.80
N LYS A 217 18.58 10.78 2.95
CA LYS A 217 19.27 10.41 4.21
C LYS A 217 19.00 11.47 5.26
N THR A 218 18.33 11.10 6.35
CA THR A 218 18.21 11.97 7.54
C THR A 218 19.28 11.57 8.53
N GLN A 219 20.38 12.31 8.58
CA GLN A 219 21.41 12.17 9.60
C GLN A 219 21.10 13.20 10.69
N SER A 220 20.76 12.75 11.90
CA SER A 220 20.60 13.62 13.07
C SER A 220 21.67 13.32 14.10
N ASP A 221 22.31 14.38 14.64
CA ASP A 221 23.09 14.29 15.87
C ASP A 221 22.12 14.07 17.04
N VAL A 222 21.89 12.82 17.43
CA VAL A 222 20.92 12.46 18.45
C VAL A 222 21.57 12.42 19.83
N ASP A 223 21.02 13.15 20.79
CA ASP A 223 21.42 13.06 22.19
C ASP A 223 20.91 11.74 22.83
N MET A 224 21.80 10.77 22.95
CA MET A 224 21.52 9.46 23.55
C MET A 224 21.40 9.46 25.07
N SER A 225 21.70 10.59 25.74
CA SER A 225 21.85 10.63 27.22
C SER A 225 20.54 10.37 28.00
N SER A 226 19.38 10.54 27.33
CA SER A 226 18.06 10.36 27.92
C SER A 226 17.19 9.34 27.17
N ALA A 227 17.69 8.75 26.07
CA ALA A 227 16.93 7.83 25.25
C ALA A 227 16.85 6.42 25.87
N LYS A 228 15.72 5.73 25.66
CA LYS A 228 15.52 4.35 26.08
C LYS A 228 16.45 3.37 25.36
N ALA A 229 16.63 3.58 24.05
CA ALA A 229 17.52 2.79 23.18
C ALA A 229 17.76 3.55 21.88
N GLY A 230 18.92 3.27 21.22
CA GLY A 230 19.24 3.72 19.87
C GLY A 230 18.67 2.76 18.82
N VAL A 231 17.93 3.29 17.85
CA VAL A 231 17.23 2.49 16.83
C VAL A 231 17.74 2.84 15.44
N LEU A 232 18.09 1.82 14.65
CA LEU A 232 18.28 1.93 13.20
C LEU A 232 16.99 1.49 12.52
N ILE A 233 16.38 2.38 11.72
CA ILE A 233 15.19 2.07 10.95
C ILE A 233 15.58 1.71 9.52
N VAL A 234 15.13 0.53 9.06
CA VAL A 234 15.41 0.05 7.70
C VAL A 234 14.10 -0.32 7.00
N ASP A 235 13.78 0.44 5.96
CA ASP A 235 12.59 0.26 5.14
C ASP A 235 12.81 1.04 3.83
N ASP A 236 12.44 0.54 2.69
CA ASP A 236 12.61 1.26 1.42
C ASP A 236 11.60 2.42 1.28
N SER A 237 10.45 2.33 1.93
CA SER A 237 9.45 3.39 2.00
C SER A 237 9.90 4.54 2.92
N MET A 238 10.06 5.74 2.34
CA MET A 238 10.34 6.96 3.12
C MET A 238 9.19 7.29 4.08
N LEU A 239 7.94 7.03 3.68
CA LEU A 239 6.78 7.23 4.52
C LEU A 239 6.85 6.39 5.78
N ILE A 240 7.16 5.10 5.65
CA ILE A 240 7.26 4.18 6.80
C ILE A 240 8.40 4.60 7.72
N ARG A 241 9.57 4.97 7.18
CA ARG A 241 10.67 5.47 8.02
C ARG A 241 10.29 6.72 8.79
N ARG A 242 9.61 7.69 8.15
CA ARG A 242 9.10 8.91 8.82
C ARG A 242 8.08 8.60 9.92
N MET A 243 7.13 7.70 9.65
CA MET A 243 6.12 7.27 10.63
C MET A 243 6.76 6.59 11.83
N LEU A 244 7.69 5.65 11.60
CA LEU A 244 8.41 4.96 12.65
C LEU A 244 9.29 5.92 13.45
N ARG A 245 10.01 6.82 12.80
CA ARG A 245 10.82 7.85 13.47
C ARG A 245 9.97 8.69 14.41
N ALA A 246 8.89 9.29 13.91
CA ALA A 246 8.02 10.12 14.73
C ALA A 246 7.46 9.35 15.93
N LEU A 247 6.96 8.11 15.68
CA LEU A 247 6.44 7.27 16.75
C LEU A 247 7.49 6.93 17.80
N LEU A 248 8.71 6.57 17.41
CA LEU A 248 9.77 6.14 18.32
C LEU A 248 10.32 7.33 19.12
N GLU A 249 10.58 8.46 18.48
CA GLU A 249 11.07 9.67 19.12
C GLU A 249 10.06 10.22 20.13
N ASP A 250 8.77 10.26 19.79
CA ASP A 250 7.69 10.65 20.72
C ASP A 250 7.57 9.74 21.96
N ASN A 251 8.09 8.52 21.88
CA ASN A 251 8.05 7.53 22.95
C ASN A 251 9.42 7.30 23.62
N GLY A 252 10.38 8.20 23.40
CA GLY A 252 11.64 8.25 24.10
C GLY A 252 12.73 7.32 23.57
N TYR A 253 12.60 6.80 22.36
CA TYR A 253 13.68 6.13 21.63
C TYR A 253 14.48 7.15 20.82
N ALA A 254 15.72 6.85 20.51
CA ALA A 254 16.57 7.68 19.67
C ALA A 254 16.76 7.01 18.31
N VAL A 255 16.29 7.59 17.22
CA VAL A 255 16.59 7.08 15.88
C VAL A 255 17.97 7.52 15.47
N VAL A 256 18.94 6.60 15.58
CA VAL A 256 20.37 6.87 15.33
C VAL A 256 20.75 6.81 13.85
N GLY A 257 19.91 6.23 13.00
CA GLY A 257 20.09 6.18 11.56
C GLY A 257 18.90 5.60 10.83
N GLU A 258 18.93 5.75 9.52
CA GLU A 258 17.97 5.15 8.59
C GLU A 258 18.73 4.51 7.43
N ALA A 259 18.16 3.46 6.84
CA ALA A 259 18.61 2.85 5.61
C ALA A 259 17.41 2.51 4.71
N ALA A 260 17.61 2.58 3.39
CA ALA A 260 16.56 2.34 2.41
C ALA A 260 16.65 0.97 1.71
N ASP A 261 17.62 0.16 2.07
CA ASP A 261 17.81 -1.21 1.57
C ASP A 261 18.71 -2.03 2.49
N GLY A 262 18.80 -3.33 2.20
CA GLY A 262 19.54 -4.26 3.05
C GLY A 262 21.06 -4.08 3.00
N GLU A 263 21.65 -3.62 1.91
CA GLU A 263 23.11 -3.37 1.83
C GLU A 263 23.48 -2.18 2.72
N GLU A 264 22.75 -1.07 2.57
CA GLU A 264 22.91 0.11 3.43
C GLU A 264 22.64 -0.23 4.90
N ALA A 265 21.62 -1.06 5.19
CA ALA A 265 21.31 -1.51 6.54
C ALA A 265 22.49 -2.19 7.24
N VAL A 266 23.19 -3.10 6.54
CA VAL A 266 24.37 -3.80 7.07
C VAL A 266 25.52 -2.85 7.33
N GLU A 267 25.77 -1.88 6.43
CA GLU A 267 26.81 -0.87 6.60
C GLU A 267 26.52 0.05 7.78
N GLU A 268 25.29 0.58 7.86
CA GLU A 268 24.84 1.46 8.94
C GLU A 268 24.80 0.74 10.29
N TYR A 269 24.37 -0.53 10.34
CA TYR A 269 24.41 -1.34 11.56
C TYR A 269 25.83 -1.44 12.13
N LYS A 270 26.79 -1.78 11.27
CA LYS A 270 28.21 -1.90 11.67
C LYS A 270 28.81 -0.57 12.15
N ARG A 271 28.39 0.53 11.52
CA ARG A 271 28.85 1.89 11.85
C ARG A 271 28.24 2.43 13.13
N LEU A 272 26.92 2.29 13.27
CA LEU A 272 26.15 2.92 14.34
C LEU A 272 26.05 2.06 15.60
N LYS A 273 26.12 0.74 15.46
CA LYS A 273 25.90 -0.25 16.53
C LYS A 273 24.65 0.07 17.35
N PRO A 274 23.47 0.09 16.71
CA PRO A 274 22.23 0.43 17.37
C PRO A 274 21.86 -0.64 18.41
N ASP A 275 21.07 -0.27 19.41
CA ASP A 275 20.52 -1.23 20.37
C ASP A 275 19.43 -2.11 19.73
N ILE A 276 18.68 -1.54 18.78
CA ILE A 276 17.60 -2.23 18.06
C ILE A 276 17.69 -1.84 16.58
N VAL A 277 17.45 -2.80 15.69
CA VAL A 277 17.26 -2.54 14.25
C VAL A 277 15.87 -3.01 13.82
N THR A 278 15.15 -2.18 13.09
CA THR A 278 13.94 -2.60 12.35
C THR A 278 14.35 -2.93 10.92
N LEU A 279 13.79 -3.99 10.33
CA LEU A 279 14.09 -4.45 8.99
C LEU A 279 12.79 -4.77 8.25
N ASP A 280 12.49 -4.00 7.21
CA ASP A 280 11.48 -4.46 6.25
C ASP A 280 11.99 -5.69 5.50
N ILE A 281 11.07 -6.59 5.13
CA ILE A 281 11.43 -7.82 4.42
C ILE A 281 11.65 -7.53 2.94
N THR A 282 10.77 -6.75 2.30
CA THR A 282 10.81 -6.51 0.85
C THR A 282 11.50 -5.20 0.54
N MET A 283 12.76 -5.30 0.15
CA MET A 283 13.57 -4.13 -0.21
C MET A 283 14.42 -4.42 -1.45
N PRO A 284 14.78 -3.38 -2.23
CA PRO A 284 15.67 -3.53 -3.37
C PRO A 284 17.09 -3.94 -2.94
N ARG A 285 17.89 -4.43 -3.88
CA ARG A 285 19.29 -4.86 -3.75
C ARG A 285 19.47 -6.07 -2.83
N LEU A 286 19.31 -5.90 -1.54
CA LEU A 286 19.37 -6.96 -0.54
C LEU A 286 18.08 -6.89 0.31
N ASP A 287 17.32 -7.96 0.34
CA ASP A 287 16.09 -8.04 1.15
C ASP A 287 16.38 -8.09 2.66
N GLY A 288 15.36 -7.85 3.48
CA GLY A 288 15.54 -7.78 4.94
C GLY A 288 15.98 -9.08 5.59
N VAL A 289 15.67 -10.24 5.00
CA VAL A 289 16.14 -11.55 5.50
C VAL A 289 17.62 -11.72 5.22
N GLY A 290 18.08 -11.34 4.03
CA GLY A 290 19.48 -11.31 3.66
C GLY A 290 20.29 -10.31 4.50
N ALA A 291 19.75 -9.12 4.77
CA ALA A 291 20.36 -8.14 5.67
C ALA A 291 20.47 -8.68 7.11
N LEU A 292 19.39 -9.28 7.62
CA LEU A 292 19.39 -9.93 8.93
C LEU A 292 20.49 -10.98 9.05
N ALA A 293 20.62 -11.86 8.04
CA ALA A 293 21.65 -12.90 8.06
C ALA A 293 23.05 -12.31 8.21
N GLN A 294 23.38 -11.24 7.47
CA GLN A 294 24.67 -10.58 7.56
C GLN A 294 24.87 -9.81 8.87
N ILE A 295 23.82 -9.20 9.41
CA ILE A 295 23.85 -8.54 10.72
C ILE A 295 24.10 -9.58 11.82
N MET A 296 23.40 -10.73 11.81
CA MET A 296 23.57 -11.80 12.80
C MET A 296 24.91 -12.49 12.69
N GLU A 297 25.54 -12.56 11.52
CA GLU A 297 26.91 -13.04 11.35
C GLU A 297 27.92 -12.07 12.01
N TYR A 298 27.68 -10.76 11.93
CA TYR A 298 28.54 -9.74 12.54
C TYR A 298 28.30 -9.62 14.04
N ASP A 299 27.03 -9.65 14.48
CA ASP A 299 26.59 -9.49 15.88
C ASP A 299 25.46 -10.49 16.19
N ASN A 300 25.82 -11.63 16.78
CA ASN A 300 24.88 -12.70 17.09
C ASN A 300 23.84 -12.33 18.17
N ASP A 301 24.07 -11.24 18.89
CA ASP A 301 23.16 -10.72 19.94
C ASP A 301 22.26 -9.59 19.43
N ALA A 302 22.35 -9.23 18.14
CA ALA A 302 21.55 -8.18 17.53
C ALA A 302 20.05 -8.31 17.86
N LYS A 303 19.44 -7.20 18.24
CA LYS A 303 18.00 -7.13 18.50
C LYS A 303 17.31 -6.64 17.24
N ALA A 304 16.97 -7.57 16.35
CA ALA A 304 16.29 -7.27 15.10
C ALA A 304 14.77 -7.50 15.21
N LEU A 305 14.01 -6.50 14.76
CA LEU A 305 12.55 -6.51 14.64
C LEU A 305 12.19 -6.47 13.15
N MET A 306 11.57 -7.55 12.64
CA MET A 306 11.13 -7.56 11.25
C MET A 306 9.83 -6.78 11.09
N ILE A 307 9.74 -5.97 10.06
CA ILE A 307 8.50 -5.32 9.63
C ILE A 307 8.16 -5.91 8.26
N THR A 308 6.93 -6.36 8.07
CA THR A 308 6.59 -7.18 6.91
C THR A 308 5.18 -6.87 6.41
N ALA A 309 4.99 -6.87 5.10
CA ALA A 309 3.66 -6.91 4.54
C ALA A 309 2.96 -8.24 4.87
N ALA A 310 1.64 -8.25 4.87
CA ALA A 310 0.88 -9.48 4.97
C ALA A 310 1.27 -10.45 3.83
N GLY A 311 1.10 -11.76 4.04
CA GLY A 311 1.40 -12.77 3.02
C GLY A 311 2.83 -13.34 3.03
N GLN A 312 3.77 -12.78 3.77
CA GLN A 312 5.18 -13.21 3.79
C GLN A 312 5.51 -14.23 4.90
N LYS A 313 4.59 -15.14 5.21
CA LYS A 313 4.72 -16.09 6.33
C LYS A 313 6.01 -16.91 6.30
N GLN A 314 6.45 -17.36 5.10
CA GLN A 314 7.67 -18.18 4.96
C GLN A 314 8.93 -17.36 5.31
N LYS A 315 9.04 -16.12 4.79
CA LYS A 315 10.15 -15.21 5.09
C LYS A 315 10.21 -14.83 6.58
N VAL A 316 9.05 -14.64 7.22
CA VAL A 316 8.98 -14.42 8.68
C VAL A 316 9.53 -15.61 9.45
N VAL A 317 9.14 -16.84 9.08
CA VAL A 317 9.66 -18.07 9.72
C VAL A 317 11.17 -18.21 9.52
N GLU A 318 11.69 -17.85 8.35
CA GLU A 318 13.11 -17.84 8.05
C GLU A 318 13.85 -16.82 8.91
N ALA A 319 13.37 -15.58 8.98
CA ALA A 319 13.95 -14.52 9.80
C ALA A 319 14.00 -14.91 11.30
N LEU A 320 12.93 -15.52 11.83
CA LEU A 320 12.91 -16.00 13.21
C LEU A 320 13.95 -17.12 13.46
N LYS A 321 14.16 -18.01 12.48
CA LYS A 321 15.21 -19.05 12.57
C LYS A 321 16.62 -18.44 12.52
N LEU A 322 16.81 -17.35 11.80
CA LEU A 322 18.08 -16.60 11.75
C LEU A 322 18.35 -15.80 13.03
N GLY A 323 17.35 -15.56 13.87
CA GLY A 323 17.54 -14.89 15.16
C GLY A 323 16.76 -13.59 15.34
N ALA A 324 15.87 -13.22 14.41
CA ALA A 324 14.96 -12.10 14.64
C ALA A 324 14.19 -12.28 15.94
N LYS A 325 14.06 -11.22 16.72
CA LYS A 325 13.47 -11.28 18.07
C LYS A 325 11.95 -11.11 18.06
N ALA A 326 11.41 -10.40 17.08
CA ALA A 326 9.99 -10.18 16.89
C ALA A 326 9.68 -9.79 15.43
N PHE A 327 8.40 -9.73 15.11
CA PHE A 327 7.93 -9.18 13.84
C PHE A 327 6.64 -8.37 14.03
N ILE A 328 6.39 -7.44 13.10
CA ILE A 328 5.19 -6.60 13.03
C ILE A 328 4.68 -6.70 11.60
N MET A 329 3.36 -6.86 11.40
CA MET A 329 2.73 -6.86 10.10
C MET A 329 2.25 -5.45 9.72
N LYS A 330 2.52 -5.05 8.48
CA LYS A 330 1.88 -3.87 7.85
C LYS A 330 0.44 -4.23 7.41
N PRO A 331 -0.55 -3.35 7.54
CA PRO A 331 -0.48 -2.08 8.26
C PRO A 331 -0.46 -2.29 9.78
N PHE A 332 0.41 -1.60 10.46
CA PHE A 332 0.57 -1.68 11.91
C PHE A 332 -0.05 -0.47 12.62
N ASP A 333 -0.48 -0.68 13.86
CA ASP A 333 -0.85 0.41 14.74
C ASP A 333 0.29 0.77 15.71
N LYS A 334 0.18 1.97 16.31
CA LYS A 334 1.19 2.52 17.21
C LYS A 334 1.43 1.64 18.45
N GLU A 335 0.37 1.04 18.97
CA GLU A 335 0.43 0.21 20.19
C GLU A 335 1.20 -1.08 19.93
N ASP A 336 0.98 -1.72 18.77
CA ASP A 336 1.68 -2.95 18.39
C ASP A 336 3.19 -2.72 18.20
N VAL A 337 3.58 -1.60 17.59
CA VAL A 337 4.99 -1.23 17.43
C VAL A 337 5.63 -1.09 18.82
N LEU A 338 5.09 -0.22 19.68
CA LEU A 338 5.66 0.07 21.00
C LEU A 338 5.73 -1.18 21.89
N LYS A 339 4.70 -2.02 21.88
CA LYS A 339 4.67 -3.28 22.63
C LYS A 339 5.79 -4.24 22.24
N ASN A 340 6.16 -4.28 20.96
CA ASN A 340 7.28 -5.11 20.50
C ASN A 340 8.62 -4.49 20.87
N PHE A 341 8.77 -3.17 20.80
CA PHE A 341 9.97 -2.47 21.24
C PHE A 341 10.21 -2.63 22.75
N ASP A 342 9.18 -2.53 23.59
CA ASP A 342 9.29 -2.72 25.03
C ASP A 342 9.76 -4.13 25.43
N LYS A 343 9.49 -5.16 24.60
CA LYS A 343 10.00 -6.53 24.82
C LYS A 343 11.48 -6.69 24.48
N LEU A 344 12.05 -5.78 23.71
CA LEU A 344 13.44 -5.84 23.24
C LEU A 344 14.40 -5.05 24.15
N GLN A 345 13.89 -4.30 25.09
CA GLN A 345 14.70 -3.66 26.14
C GLN A 345 15.18 -4.71 27.15
#